data_a64843da0ccd280bbac1f4a482820c9e
#
_entry.id   a64843da0ccd280bbac1f4a482820c9e
#
_cell.length_a   1.000
_cell.length_b   1.000
_cell.length_c   1.000
_cell.angle_alpha   90.00
_cell.angle_beta   90.00
_cell.angle_gamma   90.00
#
_symmetry.space_group_name_H-M   'P 1'
#
loop_
_entity.id
_entity.type
_entity.pdbx_description
1 polymer ?
#
loop_
_entity_poly.entity_id
_entity_poly.type
_entity_poly.pdbx_seq_one_letter_code
_entity_poly.pdbx_strand_id
1 'polypeptide(L)'
;TVPPAPKIPLLEFKAVSSTQQDLHMPVVFEAAKPVEHIDSAGWRLEIAVDTLWNVVPDVVLTQDTANIRRYNLTAKWKEGERYRFTADSLAITDIYGQWIKEFTHEFKVKLLEDYGNIIFDITDLGLLGDSASVVVELLSQQDAVVDTATVRNGSAVFNFVTPGTYYARAFVDANHNGRWDTGNLADSIQPEDVFYFPKKLNLRKNWDIDQEWALFETAVDMQKPEDIKKNKPKTRDRNNDNRDRDDEEYYEDDEGFGQNYFEEDAWGNGSQYNNARRNS
;
A
#
# COMPACT_ATOMS: atom_id res chain seq x y z
N THR A 1 -5.20 -13.47 57.95
CA THR A 1 -5.57 -12.71 56.75
C THR A 1 -5.69 -13.66 55.58
N VAL A 2 -6.93 -13.83 55.08
CA VAL A 2 -7.19 -14.63 53.88
C VAL A 2 -6.52 -13.88 52.70
N PRO A 3 -5.64 -14.53 51.92
CA PRO A 3 -5.02 -13.89 50.74
C PRO A 3 -6.15 -13.48 49.76
N PRO A 4 -6.01 -12.31 49.10
CA PRO A 4 -7.03 -11.90 48.12
C PRO A 4 -7.15 -12.96 47.02
N ALA A 5 -8.37 -13.26 46.64
CA ALA A 5 -8.62 -14.19 45.54
C ALA A 5 -7.84 -13.77 44.28
N PRO A 6 -7.22 -14.72 43.56
CA PRO A 6 -6.48 -14.40 42.35
C PRO A 6 -7.42 -13.71 41.34
N LYS A 7 -7.00 -12.54 40.84
CA LYS A 7 -7.75 -11.84 39.78
C LYS A 7 -7.63 -12.69 38.50
N ILE A 8 -8.76 -13.17 38.00
CA ILE A 8 -8.82 -13.86 36.71
C ILE A 8 -8.53 -12.81 35.65
N PRO A 9 -7.47 -12.99 34.82
CA PRO A 9 -7.18 -12.06 33.72
C PRO A 9 -8.33 -12.12 32.72
N LEU A 10 -8.80 -10.94 32.27
CA LEU A 10 -9.83 -10.83 31.25
C LEU A 10 -9.15 -10.81 29.86
N LEU A 11 -9.90 -11.26 28.85
CA LEU A 11 -9.51 -11.10 27.45
C LEU A 11 -9.68 -9.64 27.04
N GLU A 12 -8.59 -9.02 26.59
CA GLU A 12 -8.65 -7.69 25.98
C GLU A 12 -9.22 -7.81 24.57
N PHE A 13 -10.28 -7.03 24.30
CA PHE A 13 -10.94 -6.92 23.00
C PHE A 13 -11.12 -5.44 22.68
N LYS A 14 -10.69 -5.02 21.47
CA LYS A 14 -10.67 -3.63 21.08
C LYS A 14 -11.13 -3.44 19.64
N ALA A 15 -11.63 -2.25 19.31
CA ALA A 15 -11.85 -1.81 17.95
C ALA A 15 -10.50 -1.38 17.33
N VAL A 16 -10.23 -1.86 16.11
CA VAL A 16 -9.12 -1.43 15.25
C VAL A 16 -9.61 -0.31 14.34
N SER A 17 -10.85 -0.43 13.85
CA SER A 17 -11.51 0.61 13.08
C SER A 17 -11.72 1.88 13.90
N SER A 18 -11.65 3.02 13.22
CA SER A 18 -11.90 4.32 13.84
C SER A 18 -13.39 4.55 14.10
N THR A 19 -13.71 5.63 14.82
CA THR A 19 -15.09 6.08 15.02
C THR A 19 -15.72 6.68 13.78
N GLN A 20 -14.92 6.95 12.73
CA GLN A 20 -15.38 7.32 11.39
C GLN A 20 -15.20 6.11 10.47
N GLN A 21 -16.28 5.35 10.28
CA GLN A 21 -16.27 4.10 9.53
C GLN A 21 -16.47 4.34 8.04
N ASP A 22 -15.69 3.65 7.22
CA ASP A 22 -15.85 3.68 5.77
C ASP A 22 -17.08 2.87 5.32
N LEU A 23 -17.81 3.42 4.36
CA LEU A 23 -19.08 2.85 3.87
C LEU A 23 -18.90 1.44 3.26
N HIS A 24 -17.77 1.18 2.64
CA HIS A 24 -17.48 -0.05 1.89
C HIS A 24 -16.62 -1.07 2.65
N MET A 25 -16.18 -0.73 3.87
CA MET A 25 -15.27 -1.57 4.66
C MET A 25 -15.99 -2.19 5.86
N PRO A 26 -15.57 -3.38 6.33
CA PRO A 26 -16.04 -3.93 7.59
C PRO A 26 -15.50 -3.11 8.78
N VAL A 27 -16.21 -3.14 9.90
CA VAL A 27 -15.64 -2.73 11.19
C VAL A 27 -14.77 -3.85 11.73
N VAL A 28 -13.52 -3.53 12.05
CA VAL A 28 -12.53 -4.51 12.50
C VAL A 28 -12.32 -4.44 14.00
N PHE A 29 -12.44 -5.58 14.66
CA PHE A 29 -12.08 -5.77 16.06
C PHE A 29 -10.86 -6.68 16.18
N GLU A 30 -10.12 -6.56 17.26
CA GLU A 30 -8.97 -7.40 17.56
C GLU A 30 -8.98 -7.88 19.00
N ALA A 31 -8.83 -9.19 19.19
CA ALA A 31 -8.63 -9.81 20.48
C ALA A 31 -7.13 -9.97 20.78
N ALA A 32 -6.72 -9.79 22.04
CA ALA A 32 -5.32 -9.98 22.44
C ALA A 32 -4.83 -11.42 22.25
N LYS A 33 -5.77 -12.39 22.25
CA LYS A 33 -5.52 -13.81 22.09
C LYS A 33 -6.50 -14.43 21.09
N PRO A 34 -6.18 -15.60 20.51
CA PRO A 34 -7.13 -16.30 19.66
C PRO A 34 -8.42 -16.62 20.43
N VAL A 35 -9.56 -16.35 19.81
CA VAL A 35 -10.88 -16.62 20.38
C VAL A 35 -11.29 -18.04 20.04
N GLU A 36 -11.81 -18.77 21.02
CA GLU A 36 -12.36 -20.10 20.87
C GLU A 36 -13.86 -20.07 20.58
N HIS A 37 -14.59 -19.20 21.28
CA HIS A 37 -16.05 -19.14 21.18
C HIS A 37 -16.57 -17.71 21.16
N ILE A 38 -17.55 -17.46 20.27
CA ILE A 38 -18.34 -16.23 20.21
C ILE A 38 -19.82 -16.63 20.31
N ASP A 39 -20.47 -16.23 21.38
CA ASP A 39 -21.90 -16.40 21.53
C ASP A 39 -22.65 -15.38 20.67
N SER A 40 -23.37 -15.87 19.67
CA SER A 40 -24.15 -15.02 18.77
C SER A 40 -25.30 -14.26 19.45
N ALA A 41 -25.78 -14.72 20.58
CA ALA A 41 -26.79 -14.04 21.38
C ALA A 41 -26.18 -12.96 22.30
N GLY A 42 -24.88 -13.04 22.56
CA GLY A 42 -24.19 -12.16 23.50
C GLY A 42 -23.69 -10.85 22.87
N TRP A 43 -23.93 -10.59 21.59
CA TRP A 43 -23.55 -9.33 20.94
C TRP A 43 -24.65 -8.82 20.01
N ARG A 44 -24.65 -7.52 19.75
CA ARG A 44 -25.60 -6.87 18.84
C ARG A 44 -25.01 -5.64 18.20
N LEU A 45 -25.53 -5.32 17.02
CA LEU A 45 -25.32 -4.05 16.33
C LEU A 45 -26.63 -3.27 16.36
N GLU A 46 -26.54 -2.00 16.67
CA GLU A 46 -27.67 -1.10 16.74
C GLU A 46 -27.40 0.15 15.90
N ILE A 47 -28.46 0.70 15.30
CA ILE A 47 -28.43 1.97 14.56
C ILE A 47 -29.22 3.02 15.36
N ALA A 48 -28.70 4.22 15.44
CA ALA A 48 -29.40 5.34 16.05
C ALA A 48 -30.46 5.89 15.07
N VAL A 49 -31.70 5.89 15.51
CA VAL A 49 -32.81 6.53 14.80
C VAL A 49 -33.44 7.53 15.79
N ASP A 50 -33.32 8.81 15.46
CA ASP A 50 -33.66 9.93 16.38
C ASP A 50 -32.93 9.78 17.73
N THR A 51 -33.65 9.41 18.79
CA THR A 51 -33.13 9.25 20.16
C THR A 51 -33.05 7.78 20.59
N LEU A 52 -33.45 6.84 19.73
CA LEU A 52 -33.56 5.41 20.08
C LEU A 52 -32.51 4.60 19.31
N TRP A 53 -32.08 3.52 19.91
CA TRP A 53 -31.22 2.51 19.30
C TRP A 53 -32.07 1.33 18.84
N ASN A 54 -31.97 0.99 17.55
CA ASN A 54 -32.70 -0.13 16.95
C ASN A 54 -31.73 -1.19 16.48
N VAL A 55 -32.06 -2.46 16.77
CA VAL A 55 -31.19 -3.58 16.33
C VAL A 55 -31.16 -3.68 14.80
N VAL A 56 -29.96 -3.81 14.26
CA VAL A 56 -29.73 -4.00 12.82
C VAL A 56 -29.83 -5.50 12.52
N PRO A 57 -30.68 -5.90 11.59
CA PRO A 57 -30.75 -7.30 11.13
C PRO A 57 -29.58 -7.65 10.19
N ASP A 58 -29.39 -8.93 9.94
CA ASP A 58 -28.45 -9.47 8.92
C ASP A 58 -27.00 -9.00 9.12
N VAL A 59 -26.56 -8.93 10.36
CA VAL A 59 -25.19 -8.57 10.72
C VAL A 59 -24.34 -9.84 10.83
N VAL A 60 -23.15 -9.82 10.25
CA VAL A 60 -22.23 -10.95 10.25
C VAL A 60 -20.93 -10.55 10.91
N LEU A 61 -20.48 -11.34 11.88
CA LEU A 61 -19.18 -11.23 12.52
C LEU A 61 -18.34 -12.44 12.12
N THR A 62 -17.28 -12.21 11.32
CA THR A 62 -16.43 -13.28 10.78
C THR A 62 -14.99 -13.09 11.24
N GLN A 63 -14.28 -14.20 11.46
CA GLN A 63 -12.85 -14.18 11.70
C GLN A 63 -12.09 -13.82 10.42
N ASP A 64 -11.06 -13.01 10.52
CA ASP A 64 -10.19 -12.66 9.42
C ASP A 64 -9.30 -13.85 9.04
N THR A 65 -9.15 -14.13 7.74
CA THR A 65 -8.37 -15.27 7.25
C THR A 65 -6.86 -15.06 7.36
N ALA A 66 -6.41 -13.81 7.34
CA ALA A 66 -4.98 -13.46 7.43
C ALA A 66 -4.52 -13.29 8.89
N ASN A 67 -5.43 -12.90 9.79
CA ASN A 67 -5.11 -12.71 11.20
C ASN A 67 -6.22 -13.28 12.10
N ILE A 68 -5.97 -14.46 12.67
CA ILE A 68 -6.93 -15.20 13.53
C ILE A 68 -7.40 -14.44 14.77
N ARG A 69 -6.75 -13.34 15.14
CA ARG A 69 -7.18 -12.49 16.25
C ARG A 69 -8.08 -11.34 15.83
N ARG A 70 -8.28 -11.15 14.51
CA ARG A 70 -9.15 -10.10 13.97
C ARG A 70 -10.50 -10.65 13.57
N TYR A 71 -11.50 -9.79 13.75
CA TYR A 71 -12.90 -10.09 13.48
C TYR A 71 -13.49 -8.94 12.69
N ASN A 72 -14.11 -9.27 11.56
CA ASN A 72 -14.72 -8.34 10.63
C ASN A 72 -16.24 -8.34 10.84
N LEU A 73 -16.77 -7.21 11.29
CA LEU A 73 -18.21 -6.98 11.41
C LEU A 73 -18.71 -6.35 10.11
N THR A 74 -19.61 -7.04 9.43
CA THR A 74 -20.17 -6.61 8.14
C THR A 74 -21.69 -6.45 8.28
N ALA A 75 -22.18 -5.33 7.79
CA ALA A 75 -23.62 -5.04 7.68
C ALA A 75 -23.87 -4.18 6.45
N LYS A 76 -25.14 -3.98 6.11
CA LYS A 76 -25.54 -2.99 5.09
C LYS A 76 -25.51 -1.61 5.74
N TRP A 77 -24.33 -0.96 5.65
CA TRP A 77 -24.14 0.37 6.22
C TRP A 77 -25.03 1.40 5.51
N LYS A 78 -25.62 2.29 6.28
CA LYS A 78 -26.30 3.49 5.76
C LYS A 78 -25.37 4.67 5.98
N GLU A 79 -25.15 5.45 4.95
CA GLU A 79 -24.30 6.64 5.01
C GLU A 79 -24.82 7.67 6.03
N GLY A 80 -23.88 8.31 6.72
CA GLY A 80 -24.19 9.35 7.68
C GLY A 80 -24.78 8.89 9.01
N GLU A 81 -25.18 7.62 9.13
CA GLU A 81 -25.83 7.07 10.31
C GLU A 81 -24.81 6.68 11.40
N ARG A 82 -25.28 6.70 12.65
CA ARG A 82 -24.50 6.28 13.81
C ARG A 82 -24.89 4.85 14.20
N TYR A 83 -23.87 4.06 14.50
CA TYR A 83 -24.01 2.67 14.91
C TYR A 83 -23.33 2.45 16.26
N ARG A 84 -23.80 1.42 16.97
CA ARG A 84 -23.21 0.94 18.22
C ARG A 84 -23.14 -0.59 18.20
N PHE A 85 -21.93 -1.10 18.29
CA PHE A 85 -21.70 -2.52 18.56
C PHE A 85 -21.55 -2.71 20.06
N THR A 86 -22.27 -3.68 20.62
CA THR A 86 -22.17 -4.06 22.03
C THR A 86 -21.97 -5.56 22.12
N ALA A 87 -21.01 -5.98 22.93
CA ALA A 87 -20.80 -7.38 23.31
C ALA A 87 -20.85 -7.48 24.84
N ASP A 88 -21.71 -8.35 25.33
CA ASP A 88 -21.91 -8.56 26.75
C ASP A 88 -20.70 -9.28 27.36
N SER A 89 -20.52 -9.18 28.64
CA SER A 89 -19.54 -9.99 29.38
C SER A 89 -19.78 -11.47 29.09
N LEU A 90 -18.73 -12.27 28.92
CA LEU A 90 -18.78 -13.69 28.55
C LEU A 90 -19.15 -13.99 27.07
N ALA A 91 -19.59 -13.00 26.30
CA ALA A 91 -19.96 -13.23 24.88
C ALA A 91 -18.81 -13.73 24.00
N ILE A 92 -17.59 -13.38 24.36
CA ILE A 92 -16.37 -13.77 23.62
C ILE A 92 -15.37 -14.38 24.60
N THR A 93 -14.91 -15.61 24.30
CA THR A 93 -14.00 -16.37 25.17
C THR A 93 -12.80 -16.84 24.36
N ASP A 94 -11.60 -16.70 24.92
CA ASP A 94 -10.37 -17.18 24.31
C ASP A 94 -10.10 -18.67 24.56
N ILE A 95 -9.08 -19.22 23.88
CA ILE A 95 -8.64 -20.63 24.01
C ILE A 95 -8.16 -21.01 25.42
N TYR A 96 -8.00 -20.06 26.35
CA TYR A 96 -7.62 -20.29 27.74
C TYR A 96 -8.80 -20.12 28.71
N GLY A 97 -10.02 -19.94 28.17
CA GLY A 97 -11.24 -19.74 28.97
C GLY A 97 -11.33 -18.35 29.60
N GLN A 98 -10.57 -17.38 29.12
CA GLN A 98 -10.68 -15.98 29.52
C GLN A 98 -11.75 -15.30 28.67
N TRP A 99 -12.57 -14.46 29.26
CA TRP A 99 -13.67 -13.78 28.59
C TRP A 99 -13.46 -12.27 28.55
N ILE A 100 -14.18 -11.61 27.67
CA ILE A 100 -14.20 -10.14 27.60
C ILE A 100 -15.04 -9.58 28.76
N LYS A 101 -14.70 -8.36 29.19
CA LYS A 101 -15.63 -7.49 29.89
C LYS A 101 -16.65 -6.97 28.87
N GLU A 102 -17.80 -6.48 29.33
CA GLU A 102 -18.72 -5.75 28.49
C GLU A 102 -17.96 -4.74 27.62
N PHE A 103 -18.22 -4.79 26.31
CA PHE A 103 -17.51 -3.99 25.32
C PHE A 103 -18.52 -3.22 24.47
N THR A 104 -18.27 -1.92 24.28
CA THR A 104 -19.09 -1.06 23.43
C THR A 104 -18.20 -0.25 22.51
N HIS A 105 -18.55 -0.18 21.22
CA HIS A 105 -17.90 0.65 20.22
C HIS A 105 -18.96 1.40 19.41
N GLU A 106 -18.94 2.73 19.52
CA GLU A 106 -19.80 3.61 18.72
C GLU A 106 -18.99 4.22 17.57
N PHE A 107 -19.64 4.26 16.40
CA PHE A 107 -19.04 4.82 15.19
C PHE A 107 -20.10 5.47 14.30
N LYS A 108 -19.66 6.35 13.42
CA LYS A 108 -20.47 6.99 12.40
C LYS A 108 -19.96 6.58 11.02
N VAL A 109 -20.87 6.18 10.13
CA VAL A 109 -20.54 5.87 8.75
C VAL A 109 -20.39 7.17 7.96
N LYS A 110 -19.32 7.28 7.19
CA LYS A 110 -19.06 8.42 6.31
C LYS A 110 -20.15 8.56 5.25
N LEU A 111 -20.35 9.77 4.76
CA LEU A 111 -21.22 10.04 3.63
C LEU A 111 -20.53 9.62 2.32
N LEU A 112 -21.33 9.31 1.30
CA LEU A 112 -20.82 9.02 -0.04
C LEU A 112 -20.04 10.22 -0.60
N GLU A 113 -20.50 11.43 -0.32
CA GLU A 113 -19.85 12.68 -0.71
C GLU A 113 -18.50 12.95 0.01
N ASP A 114 -18.16 12.18 1.06
CA ASP A 114 -16.85 12.27 1.72
C ASP A 114 -15.72 11.63 0.91
N TYR A 115 -16.05 10.89 -0.15
CA TYR A 115 -15.11 10.24 -1.04
C TYR A 115 -15.05 10.93 -2.40
N GLY A 116 -14.12 10.48 -3.22
CA GLY A 116 -14.06 10.73 -4.65
C GLY A 116 -13.67 9.46 -5.38
N ASN A 117 -13.65 9.52 -6.71
CA ASN A 117 -13.23 8.41 -7.55
C ASN A 117 -12.03 8.81 -8.40
N ILE A 118 -11.20 7.85 -8.75
CA ILE A 118 -10.07 8.05 -9.68
C ILE A 118 -10.16 7.00 -10.75
N ILE A 119 -10.17 7.43 -12.00
CA ILE A 119 -10.25 6.59 -13.17
C ILE A 119 -9.04 6.84 -14.05
N PHE A 120 -8.39 5.78 -14.48
CA PHE A 120 -7.33 5.83 -15.48
C PHE A 120 -7.78 5.08 -16.72
N ASP A 121 -7.84 5.78 -17.85
CA ASP A 121 -8.06 5.19 -19.18
C ASP A 121 -6.71 4.99 -19.86
N ILE A 122 -6.30 3.73 -20.01
CA ILE A 122 -5.01 3.36 -20.55
C ILE A 122 -5.14 3.13 -22.05
N THR A 123 -4.47 3.96 -22.84
CA THR A 123 -4.73 4.07 -24.28
C THR A 123 -3.84 3.18 -25.15
N ASP A 124 -2.71 2.70 -24.65
CA ASP A 124 -1.67 1.99 -25.40
C ASP A 124 -1.42 0.53 -24.94
N LEU A 125 -2.41 -0.08 -24.28
CA LEU A 125 -2.36 -1.47 -23.83
C LEU A 125 -2.03 -2.48 -24.93
N GLY A 126 -2.44 -2.19 -26.16
CA GLY A 126 -2.15 -3.07 -27.32
C GLY A 126 -0.66 -3.26 -27.58
N LEU A 127 0.21 -2.38 -27.08
CA LEU A 127 1.67 -2.52 -27.21
C LEU A 127 2.25 -3.59 -26.27
N LEU A 128 1.50 -3.97 -25.21
CA LEU A 128 1.89 -5.02 -24.27
C LEU A 128 1.47 -6.43 -24.74
N GLY A 129 0.63 -6.52 -25.79
CA GLY A 129 0.07 -7.77 -26.29
C GLY A 129 -1.34 -8.07 -25.75
N ASP A 130 -2.10 -8.89 -26.48
CA ASP A 130 -3.53 -9.12 -26.25
C ASP A 130 -3.87 -9.82 -24.91
N SER A 131 -2.90 -10.49 -24.29
CA SER A 131 -3.09 -11.24 -23.03
C SER A 131 -2.43 -10.60 -21.83
N ALA A 132 -1.89 -9.39 -21.96
CA ALA A 132 -1.24 -8.70 -20.84
C ALA A 132 -2.26 -8.32 -19.75
N SER A 133 -2.02 -8.75 -18.52
CA SER A 133 -2.74 -8.29 -17.36
C SER A 133 -2.02 -7.06 -16.80
N VAL A 134 -2.70 -5.93 -16.74
CA VAL A 134 -2.14 -4.70 -16.17
C VAL A 134 -2.87 -4.38 -14.87
N VAL A 135 -2.08 -4.11 -13.85
CA VAL A 135 -2.56 -3.69 -12.54
C VAL A 135 -2.09 -2.28 -12.27
N VAL A 136 -3.00 -1.42 -11.84
CA VAL A 136 -2.70 -0.05 -11.40
C VAL A 136 -2.74 0.00 -9.89
N GLU A 137 -1.72 0.58 -9.28
CA GLU A 137 -1.65 0.85 -7.86
C GLU A 137 -1.73 2.35 -7.60
N LEU A 138 -2.62 2.73 -6.71
CA LEU A 138 -2.70 4.07 -6.16
C LEU A 138 -1.70 4.19 -5.01
N LEU A 139 -0.84 5.21 -5.05
CA LEU A 139 0.25 5.39 -4.11
C LEU A 139 0.04 6.64 -3.24
N SER A 140 0.45 6.54 -1.99
CA SER A 140 0.55 7.69 -1.09
C SER A 140 1.77 8.56 -1.42
N GLN A 141 1.90 9.70 -0.74
CA GLN A 141 3.08 10.57 -0.83
C GLN A 141 4.38 9.91 -0.32
N GLN A 142 4.27 8.83 0.44
CA GLN A 142 5.40 8.04 0.92
C GLN A 142 5.77 6.87 0.00
N ASP A 143 5.21 6.83 -1.23
CA ASP A 143 5.40 5.73 -2.18
C ASP A 143 4.92 4.38 -1.64
N ALA A 144 3.88 4.42 -0.81
CA ALA A 144 3.23 3.23 -0.27
C ALA A 144 1.90 2.99 -1.00
N VAL A 145 1.61 1.72 -1.30
CA VAL A 145 0.37 1.31 -1.95
C VAL A 145 -0.81 1.57 -1.02
N VAL A 146 -1.81 2.30 -1.52
CA VAL A 146 -3.06 2.61 -0.82
C VAL A 146 -4.19 1.72 -1.31
N ASP A 147 -4.27 1.54 -2.63
CA ASP A 147 -5.30 0.73 -3.28
C ASP A 147 -4.78 0.16 -4.60
N THR A 148 -5.44 -0.86 -5.11
CA THR A 148 -5.02 -1.60 -6.31
C THR A 148 -6.23 -1.92 -7.19
N ALA A 149 -6.13 -1.68 -8.48
CA ALA A 149 -7.17 -1.98 -9.46
C ALA A 149 -6.59 -2.68 -10.70
N THR A 150 -7.18 -3.79 -11.09
CA THR A 150 -6.86 -4.45 -12.36
C THR A 150 -7.52 -3.70 -13.52
N VAL A 151 -6.78 -3.44 -14.58
CA VAL A 151 -7.31 -2.82 -15.79
C VAL A 151 -8.32 -3.75 -16.46
N ARG A 152 -9.52 -3.24 -16.71
CA ARG A 152 -10.60 -3.95 -17.40
C ARG A 152 -11.18 -3.06 -18.47
N ASN A 153 -11.30 -3.58 -19.68
CA ASN A 153 -11.79 -2.82 -20.85
C ASN A 153 -11.05 -1.50 -21.08
N GLY A 154 -9.75 -1.48 -20.80
CA GLY A 154 -8.91 -0.28 -20.95
C GLY A 154 -8.88 0.65 -19.76
N SER A 155 -9.71 0.44 -18.73
CA SER A 155 -9.78 1.36 -17.59
C SER A 155 -9.44 0.68 -16.26
N ALA A 156 -8.79 1.43 -15.35
CA ALA A 156 -8.62 1.10 -13.94
C ALA A 156 -9.43 2.09 -13.09
N VAL A 157 -10.31 1.57 -12.23
CA VAL A 157 -11.26 2.39 -11.47
C VAL A 157 -11.04 2.19 -9.99
N PHE A 158 -10.84 3.30 -9.28
CA PHE A 158 -10.74 3.38 -7.82
C PHE A 158 -11.95 4.13 -7.29
N ASN A 159 -12.82 3.44 -6.57
CA ASN A 159 -14.02 4.02 -5.96
C ASN A 159 -13.79 4.26 -4.47
N PHE A 160 -14.56 5.17 -3.90
CA PHE A 160 -14.52 5.49 -2.45
C PHE A 160 -13.13 5.91 -1.94
N VAL A 161 -12.35 6.58 -2.78
CA VAL A 161 -11.04 7.07 -2.40
C VAL A 161 -11.19 8.28 -1.48
N THR A 162 -10.49 8.27 -0.35
CA THR A 162 -10.49 9.42 0.59
C THR A 162 -9.82 10.63 -0.07
N PRO A 163 -10.29 11.86 0.16
CA PRO A 163 -9.63 13.06 -0.33
C PRO A 163 -8.17 13.13 0.12
N GLY A 164 -7.29 13.48 -0.82
CA GLY A 164 -5.85 13.48 -0.55
C GLY A 164 -5.02 13.68 -1.81
N THR A 165 -3.70 13.60 -1.64
CA THR A 165 -2.75 13.63 -2.73
C THR A 165 -2.22 12.23 -2.99
N TYR A 166 -2.35 11.79 -4.23
CA TYR A 166 -2.00 10.45 -4.68
C TYR A 166 -1.05 10.49 -5.86
N TYR A 167 -0.36 9.38 -6.07
CA TYR A 167 0.41 9.05 -7.25
C TYR A 167 -0.08 7.70 -7.76
N ALA A 168 0.30 7.32 -8.98
CA ALA A 168 -0.06 6.02 -9.52
C ALA A 168 1.12 5.36 -10.20
N ARG A 169 1.16 4.04 -10.14
CA ARG A 169 2.02 3.21 -10.96
C ARG A 169 1.21 2.06 -11.54
N ALA A 170 1.57 1.63 -12.73
CA ALA A 170 1.02 0.44 -13.36
C ALA A 170 2.13 -0.59 -13.53
N PHE A 171 1.81 -1.87 -13.47
CA PHE A 171 2.74 -2.94 -13.79
C PHE A 171 2.05 -4.04 -14.60
N VAL A 172 2.86 -4.78 -15.35
CA VAL A 172 2.39 -5.93 -16.11
C VAL A 172 2.48 -7.16 -15.24
N ASP A 173 1.33 -7.61 -14.74
CA ASP A 173 1.21 -8.79 -13.86
C ASP A 173 1.25 -10.05 -14.72
N ALA A 174 2.45 -10.57 -14.95
CA ALA A 174 2.70 -11.69 -15.84
C ALA A 174 2.22 -13.04 -15.26
N ASN A 175 2.23 -13.19 -13.94
CA ASN A 175 1.85 -14.40 -13.25
C ASN A 175 0.45 -14.35 -12.60
N HIS A 176 -0.27 -13.24 -12.77
CA HIS A 176 -1.63 -12.99 -12.27
C HIS A 176 -1.76 -13.11 -10.74
N ASN A 177 -0.72 -12.72 -10.01
CA ASN A 177 -0.74 -12.72 -8.54
C ASN A 177 -1.25 -11.41 -7.94
N GLY A 178 -1.46 -10.37 -8.75
CA GLY A 178 -1.92 -9.05 -8.35
C GLY A 178 -0.88 -8.22 -7.60
N ARG A 179 0.39 -8.58 -7.68
CA ARG A 179 1.52 -7.92 -7.00
C ARG A 179 2.68 -7.76 -7.95
N TRP A 180 3.37 -6.65 -7.84
CA TRP A 180 4.59 -6.45 -8.61
C TRP A 180 5.73 -7.35 -8.12
N ASP A 181 6.34 -8.08 -9.03
CA ASP A 181 7.45 -8.97 -8.78
C ASP A 181 8.79 -8.36 -9.22
N THR A 182 9.76 -8.37 -8.31
CA THR A 182 11.09 -7.80 -8.52
C THR A 182 11.99 -8.64 -9.43
N GLY A 183 11.51 -9.81 -9.86
CA GLY A 183 12.32 -10.80 -10.56
C GLY A 183 13.25 -11.61 -9.64
N ASN A 184 13.94 -12.57 -10.22
CA ASN A 184 14.86 -13.46 -9.52
C ASN A 184 16.11 -13.70 -10.36
N LEU A 185 17.26 -13.20 -9.91
CA LEU A 185 18.52 -13.34 -10.62
C LEU A 185 18.98 -14.81 -10.71
N ALA A 186 18.74 -15.62 -9.67
CA ALA A 186 19.14 -17.03 -9.64
C ALA A 186 18.39 -17.85 -10.70
N ASP A 187 17.14 -17.50 -10.96
CA ASP A 187 16.28 -18.18 -11.95
C ASP A 187 16.25 -17.43 -13.30
N SER A 188 17.06 -16.39 -13.47
CA SER A 188 17.09 -15.52 -14.66
C SER A 188 15.72 -14.91 -15.02
N ILE A 189 14.87 -14.69 -14.01
CA ILE A 189 13.57 -14.05 -14.18
C ILE A 189 13.75 -12.54 -14.09
N GLN A 190 13.32 -11.81 -15.14
CA GLN A 190 13.32 -10.35 -15.15
C GLN A 190 12.22 -9.79 -14.23
N PRO A 191 12.41 -8.61 -13.63
CA PRO A 191 11.33 -7.92 -12.93
C PRO A 191 10.20 -7.56 -13.91
N GLU A 192 8.98 -7.51 -13.40
CA GLU A 192 7.84 -7.07 -14.18
C GLU A 192 7.97 -5.58 -14.58
N ASP A 193 7.50 -5.26 -15.79
CA ASP A 193 7.54 -3.89 -16.30
C ASP A 193 6.66 -2.97 -15.46
N VAL A 194 7.22 -1.82 -15.07
CA VAL A 194 6.57 -0.82 -14.23
C VAL A 194 6.55 0.53 -14.91
N PHE A 195 5.40 1.17 -14.88
CA PHE A 195 5.15 2.50 -15.43
C PHE A 195 4.64 3.42 -14.32
N TYR A 196 5.05 4.69 -14.33
CA TYR A 196 4.54 5.67 -13.37
C TYR A 196 3.71 6.73 -14.08
N PHE A 197 2.58 7.09 -13.49
CA PHE A 197 1.82 8.26 -13.94
C PHE A 197 2.59 9.52 -13.54
N PRO A 198 2.91 10.41 -14.50
CA PRO A 198 3.89 11.48 -14.24
C PRO A 198 3.35 12.63 -13.37
N LYS A 199 2.02 12.71 -13.20
CA LYS A 199 1.37 13.79 -12.48
C LYS A 199 0.87 13.33 -11.12
N LYS A 200 0.90 14.24 -10.13
CA LYS A 200 0.22 14.03 -8.86
C LYS A 200 -1.28 14.28 -8.99
N LEU A 201 -2.06 13.52 -8.27
CA LEU A 201 -3.52 13.59 -8.24
C LEU A 201 -3.95 14.21 -6.92
N ASN A 202 -4.65 15.33 -6.97
CA ASN A 202 -5.19 15.99 -5.79
C ASN A 202 -6.70 15.76 -5.75
N LEU A 203 -7.12 14.70 -5.09
CA LEU A 203 -8.52 14.34 -4.97
C LEU A 203 -9.22 15.17 -3.89
N ARG A 204 -10.37 15.73 -4.22
CA ARG A 204 -11.25 16.44 -3.30
C ARG A 204 -12.51 15.63 -3.04
N LYS A 205 -13.21 15.95 -1.96
CA LYS A 205 -14.52 15.38 -1.64
C LYS A 205 -15.49 15.53 -2.79
N ASN A 206 -16.25 14.49 -3.08
CA ASN A 206 -17.29 14.46 -4.11
C ASN A 206 -16.77 14.83 -5.52
N TRP A 207 -15.51 14.50 -5.81
CA TRP A 207 -14.89 14.74 -7.12
C TRP A 207 -14.47 13.43 -7.76
N ASP A 208 -14.66 13.36 -9.07
CA ASP A 208 -14.12 12.31 -9.91
C ASP A 208 -12.92 12.87 -10.68
N ILE A 209 -11.81 12.15 -10.64
CA ILE A 209 -10.62 12.44 -11.43
C ILE A 209 -10.54 11.39 -12.53
N ASP A 210 -10.66 11.86 -13.77
CA ASP A 210 -10.53 11.05 -14.96
C ASP A 210 -9.24 11.40 -15.70
N GLN A 211 -8.38 10.41 -15.98
CA GLN A 211 -7.07 10.62 -16.56
C GLN A 211 -6.80 9.61 -17.68
N GLU A 212 -6.51 10.14 -18.85
CA GLU A 212 -5.91 9.33 -19.91
C GLU A 212 -4.43 9.07 -19.58
N TRP A 213 -4.00 7.83 -19.76
CA TRP A 213 -2.63 7.41 -19.48
C TRP A 213 -2.09 6.52 -20.61
N ALA A 214 -1.12 7.05 -21.35
CA ALA A 214 -0.30 6.28 -22.27
C ALA A 214 0.97 5.83 -21.53
N LEU A 215 1.15 4.52 -21.35
CA LEU A 215 2.24 3.94 -20.57
C LEU A 215 3.60 4.19 -21.20
N PHE A 216 3.66 4.31 -22.54
CA PHE A 216 4.88 4.44 -23.33
C PHE A 216 5.15 5.87 -23.84
N GLU A 217 4.33 6.87 -23.45
CA GLU A 217 4.51 8.25 -23.90
C GLU A 217 5.87 8.83 -23.47
N THR A 218 6.32 8.47 -22.28
CA THR A 218 7.61 8.93 -21.71
C THR A 218 8.49 7.72 -21.42
N ALA A 219 9.81 7.87 -21.56
CA ALA A 219 10.76 6.81 -21.21
C ALA A 219 10.61 6.40 -19.74
N VAL A 220 10.60 5.10 -19.46
CA VAL A 220 10.24 4.52 -18.14
C VAL A 220 11.08 5.07 -16.99
N ASP A 221 12.37 5.33 -17.23
CA ASP A 221 13.29 5.90 -16.25
C ASP A 221 12.97 7.36 -15.87
N MET A 222 12.22 8.06 -16.73
CA MET A 222 11.80 9.45 -16.55
C MET A 222 10.37 9.60 -15.98
N GLN A 223 9.58 8.52 -15.92
CA GLN A 223 8.18 8.60 -15.54
C GLN A 223 7.95 8.85 -14.04
N LYS A 224 8.83 8.31 -13.17
CA LYS A 224 8.61 8.40 -11.72
C LYS A 224 8.65 9.85 -11.24
N PRO A 225 7.56 10.36 -10.62
CA PRO A 225 7.51 11.72 -10.10
C PRO A 225 8.61 12.00 -9.07
N GLU A 226 9.24 13.17 -9.16
CA GLU A 226 10.32 13.59 -8.26
C GLU A 226 9.90 13.59 -6.78
N ASP A 227 8.63 13.88 -6.50
CA ASP A 227 8.11 13.96 -5.13
C ASP A 227 8.22 12.62 -4.37
N ILE A 228 8.10 11.50 -5.07
CA ILE A 228 8.14 10.14 -4.50
C ILE A 228 9.45 9.38 -4.78
N LYS A 229 10.44 10.02 -5.41
CA LYS A 229 11.78 9.44 -5.53
C LYS A 229 12.49 9.43 -4.19
N LYS A 230 12.94 8.24 -3.75
CA LYS A 230 13.63 8.05 -2.45
C LYS A 230 15.07 8.58 -2.46
N ASN A 231 15.77 8.47 -3.59
CA ASN A 231 17.16 8.86 -3.75
C ASN A 231 17.28 10.16 -4.57
N LYS A 232 16.92 11.29 -3.96
CA LYS A 232 17.16 12.59 -4.58
C LYS A 232 18.64 12.93 -4.45
N PRO A 233 19.36 13.30 -5.55
CA PRO A 233 20.69 13.86 -5.40
C PRO A 233 20.59 15.10 -4.51
N LYS A 234 21.42 15.19 -3.46
CA LYS A 234 21.51 16.39 -2.65
C LYS A 234 21.88 17.55 -3.58
N THR A 235 20.94 18.45 -3.81
CA THR A 235 21.24 19.75 -4.45
C THR A 235 22.24 20.44 -3.55
N ARG A 236 23.51 20.56 -3.99
CA ARG A 236 24.46 21.45 -3.34
C ARG A 236 23.90 22.86 -3.48
N ASP A 237 23.41 23.42 -2.38
CA ASP A 237 23.11 24.84 -2.31
C ASP A 237 24.42 25.60 -2.56
N ARG A 238 24.55 26.16 -3.77
CA ARG A 238 25.68 27.00 -4.17
C ARG A 238 25.84 28.28 -3.36
N ASN A 239 24.96 28.53 -2.38
CA ASN A 239 24.96 29.78 -1.61
C ASN A 239 25.54 29.64 -0.18
N ASN A 240 26.13 28.51 0.20
CA ASN A 240 26.73 28.39 1.55
C ASN A 240 28.23 28.10 1.55
N ASP A 241 28.96 28.61 0.55
CA ASP A 241 30.41 28.42 0.40
C ASP A 241 31.24 29.51 1.14
N ASN A 242 30.70 30.04 2.24
CA ASN A 242 31.45 30.99 3.07
C ASN A 242 31.18 30.85 4.56
N ARG A 243 31.32 29.63 5.13
CA ARG A 243 31.65 29.44 6.57
C ARG A 243 32.00 27.98 6.81
N ASP A 244 33.15 27.85 7.52
CA ASP A 244 33.68 26.63 8.14
C ASP A 244 34.65 25.80 7.27
N ARG A 245 35.82 26.39 7.08
CA ARG A 245 37.07 25.67 7.02
C ARG A 245 37.53 25.52 8.46
N ASP A 246 37.21 24.42 9.07
CA ASP A 246 37.97 23.81 10.18
C ASP A 246 37.24 22.50 10.53
N ASP A 247 38.04 21.43 10.63
CA ASP A 247 37.73 20.04 10.96
C ASP A 247 37.65 19.09 9.77
N GLU A 248 38.79 18.90 9.08
CA GLU A 248 39.11 17.67 8.38
C GLU A 248 39.62 16.64 9.45
N GLU A 249 38.71 15.81 9.94
CA GLU A 249 39.09 14.52 10.53
C GLU A 249 39.29 13.51 9.40
N TYR A 250 40.57 13.20 9.17
CA TYR A 250 41.02 12.10 8.34
C TYR A 250 40.58 10.78 8.99
N TYR A 251 39.68 10.05 8.37
CA TYR A 251 39.58 8.61 8.54
C TYR A 251 40.37 7.92 7.44
N GLU A 252 41.54 7.45 7.80
CA GLU A 252 42.28 6.44 7.05
C GLU A 252 41.50 5.12 7.15
N ASP A 253 40.82 4.71 6.08
CA ASP A 253 40.43 3.33 5.90
C ASP A 253 41.49 2.62 5.08
N ASP A 254 42.33 1.92 5.85
CA ASP A 254 43.28 0.90 5.45
C ASP A 254 42.48 -0.38 5.10
N GLU A 255 42.26 -0.65 3.82
CA GLU A 255 42.04 -2.02 3.35
C GLU A 255 42.56 -2.14 1.91
N GLY A 256 43.80 -2.66 1.87
CA GLY A 256 44.40 -3.12 0.63
C GLY A 256 43.70 -4.37 0.10
N PHE A 257 43.45 -4.37 -1.18
CA PHE A 257 43.34 -5.63 -1.94
C PHE A 257 43.77 -5.45 -3.38
N GLY A 258 44.87 -6.09 -3.71
CA GLY A 258 44.97 -6.86 -4.96
C GLY A 258 45.50 -6.14 -6.18
N GLN A 259 46.79 -5.89 -6.21
CA GLN A 259 47.53 -5.91 -7.48
C GLN A 259 47.40 -7.29 -8.12
N ASN A 260 46.95 -7.36 -9.33
CA ASN A 260 47.23 -8.46 -10.25
C ASN A 260 47.51 -7.88 -11.63
N TYR A 261 48.77 -7.87 -11.91
CA TYR A 261 49.48 -8.41 -13.07
C TYR A 261 48.69 -8.47 -14.38
N PHE A 262 49.05 -7.61 -15.30
CA PHE A 262 49.15 -8.01 -16.69
C PHE A 262 50.57 -7.56 -17.19
N GLU A 263 51.39 -8.56 -17.36
CA GLU A 263 52.67 -8.47 -18.05
C GLU A 263 52.44 -8.10 -19.52
N GLU A 264 53.23 -7.13 -19.92
CA GLU A 264 53.50 -6.88 -21.32
C GLU A 264 54.27 -8.04 -21.94
N ASP A 265 53.76 -8.60 -23.02
CA ASP A 265 54.58 -9.30 -24.01
C ASP A 265 54.57 -8.56 -25.31
N ALA A 266 55.75 -7.98 -25.58
CA ALA A 266 56.17 -7.43 -26.84
C ALA A 266 56.42 -8.54 -27.85
N TRP A 267 56.03 -8.29 -29.08
CA TRP A 267 56.61 -8.71 -30.38
C TRP A 267 55.69 -8.09 -31.45
N GLY A 268 56.05 -7.11 -32.21
CA GLY A 268 57.21 -7.02 -33.11
C GLY A 268 56.73 -7.05 -34.54
N ASN A 269 56.99 -5.96 -35.25
CA ASN A 269 57.11 -5.83 -36.72
C ASN A 269 55.81 -5.93 -37.57
N GLY A 270 55.41 -4.85 -38.16
CA GLY A 270 56.09 -4.31 -39.37
C GLY A 270 55.21 -4.51 -40.58
N SER A 271 54.76 -3.44 -41.13
CA SER A 271 54.95 -3.16 -42.53
C SER A 271 53.94 -2.10 -43.05
N GLN A 272 54.51 -1.03 -43.50
CA GLN A 272 53.92 0.00 -44.36
C GLN A 272 53.27 -0.60 -45.60
N TYR A 273 52.21 0.04 -46.14
CA TYR A 273 52.01 0.40 -47.51
C TYR A 273 50.83 1.34 -47.71
N ASN A 274 51.13 2.57 -47.86
CA ASN A 274 50.81 3.47 -48.98
C ASN A 274 49.47 3.34 -49.75
N ASN A 275 48.83 4.50 -49.72
CA ASN A 275 48.31 5.29 -50.85
C ASN A 275 47.47 4.60 -51.94
N ALA A 276 46.27 5.06 -52.16
CA ALA A 276 45.96 6.00 -53.26
C ALA A 276 44.46 6.04 -53.59
N ARG A 277 43.91 7.21 -53.50
CA ARG A 277 43.18 7.98 -54.56
C ARG A 277 42.17 7.27 -55.44
N ARG A 278 41.00 7.88 -55.43
CA ARG A 278 40.14 8.39 -56.51
C ARG A 278 38.83 7.67 -56.82
N ASN A 279 37.84 8.52 -56.68
CA ASN A 279 36.77 8.84 -57.65
C ASN A 279 36.07 7.68 -58.39
N SER A 280 34.84 7.47 -58.07
CA SER A 280 33.73 7.72 -59.03
C SER A 280 32.43 7.77 -58.17
#